data_1e8cc6decfb885715751bd391731e55a
#
_entry.id   1e8cc6decfb885715751bd391731e55a
#
_cell.length_a   1.000
_cell.length_b   1.000
_cell.length_c   1.000
_cell.angle_alpha   90.00
_cell.angle_beta   90.00
_cell.angle_gamma   90.00
#
_symmetry.space_group_name_H-M   'P 1'
#
loop_
_entity.id
_entity.type
_entity.pdbx_description
1 polymer ?
#
loop_
_entity_poly.entity_id
_entity_poly.type
_entity_poly.pdbx_seq_one_letter_code
_entity_poly.pdbx_strand_id
1 'polypeptide(L)'
;MTHSFVDSCVACPIDAPQRRRWGSALVLLGALLVGCTSSPESMQPVIDSMTTTSSTTTIAAAVSTTTTEPPPAVTVGAEVLADRGFDLLDGKRIGAIVNQTSLVRGEHLIDVLHAAPNLELVAVFAPEHGVRGTAGAGDLIDDEVDSATGVTIFSLYGETLMPTPEMLADVDVLVYDLQDVGGRFYTYVSTMGLAMQAAAVAGIEFVVLDRPDPSGGLNAAGYVLENDQRSFIGQYPVPAAYGMTAGELALAIVGQGWLEGLEPLVLTVVEMQGWRRGMTWEDTGLTWVPPSPGLQTAASAVTYLGTVLFEATSISYGGGTLETFEVIGAEWADEIAVAAHLNGHQLPGVVFVPVSFTPGPLPERTDNPRLNGIEMSGVRIQVTDPGLFEPVGTAIYVLAEFAQAHSEAAALFESPADDEESKFEPFVNREQMMGLLAGTDALVAALDAGASAEEIVASWATGLEDFGQLRLLYLLY
;
A
#
# COMPACT_ATOMS: atom_id res chain seq x y z
N MET A 1 9.52 25.83 -8.10
CA MET A 1 9.21 25.89 -6.66
C MET A 1 7.99 25.00 -6.48
N THR A 2 8.20 23.71 -6.41
CA THR A 2 7.14 22.71 -6.18
C THR A 2 7.34 22.17 -4.77
N HIS A 3 6.74 22.84 -3.77
CA HIS A 3 6.54 22.23 -2.47
C HIS A 3 5.41 21.21 -2.65
N SER A 4 5.70 19.93 -2.42
CA SER A 4 4.70 18.87 -2.37
C SER A 4 3.64 19.23 -1.33
N PHE A 5 2.37 19.03 -1.62
CA PHE A 5 1.23 19.26 -0.73
C PHE A 5 1.34 18.43 0.58
N VAL A 6 2.06 17.32 0.55
CA VAL A 6 2.37 16.53 1.74
C VAL A 6 3.09 17.36 2.80
N ASP A 7 3.97 18.29 2.39
CA ASP A 7 4.64 19.22 3.31
C ASP A 7 3.69 20.32 3.84
N SER A 8 2.57 20.59 3.14
CA SER A 8 1.58 21.60 3.54
C SER A 8 0.49 21.05 4.48
N CYS A 9 0.12 19.77 4.37
CA CYS A 9 -0.84 19.11 5.28
C CYS A 9 -0.29 18.86 6.69
N VAL A 10 1.03 18.95 6.88
CA VAL A 10 1.71 18.79 8.17
C VAL A 10 1.60 20.04 9.07
N ALA A 11 1.13 21.17 8.54
CA ALA A 11 1.17 22.48 9.23
C ALA A 11 -0.12 22.91 9.94
N CYS A 12 -1.08 22.03 10.25
CA CYS A 12 -2.22 22.37 11.10
C CYS A 12 -1.91 22.07 12.57
N PRO A 13 -1.75 23.08 13.47
CA PRO A 13 -1.47 22.85 14.87
C PRO A 13 -2.75 22.51 15.64
N ILE A 14 -2.80 21.31 16.21
CA ILE A 14 -3.67 21.00 17.35
C ILE A 14 -2.78 21.10 18.58
N ASP A 15 -3.14 21.98 19.52
CA ASP A 15 -2.42 22.27 20.74
C ASP A 15 -2.08 21.02 21.55
N ALA A 16 -0.77 20.79 21.81
CA ALA A 16 -0.26 19.71 22.65
C ALA A 16 0.31 20.24 23.98
N PRO A 17 0.06 19.57 25.13
CA PRO A 17 0.62 19.96 26.43
C PRO A 17 2.06 19.49 26.60
N GLN A 18 2.84 20.34 27.27
CA GLN A 18 4.27 20.22 27.54
C GLN A 18 4.69 18.94 28.26
N ARG A 19 5.68 18.22 27.75
CA ARG A 19 6.36 17.09 28.41
C ARG A 19 7.48 17.57 29.34
N ARG A 20 7.48 17.05 30.56
CA ARG A 20 8.57 17.17 31.55
C ARG A 20 9.62 16.08 31.32
N ARG A 21 10.89 16.49 31.29
CA ARG A 21 12.08 15.60 31.25
C ARG A 21 12.30 14.93 32.61
N TRP A 22 12.63 13.65 32.62
CA TRP A 22 13.25 12.92 33.73
C TRP A 22 14.49 12.18 33.25
N GLY A 23 15.53 12.24 34.09
CA GLY A 23 16.90 11.89 33.76
C GLY A 23 17.26 10.41 33.94
N SER A 24 18.45 10.14 33.45
CA SER A 24 19.16 8.86 33.30
C SER A 24 19.56 8.21 34.61
N ALA A 25 19.61 6.87 34.64
CA ALA A 25 20.46 6.11 35.55
C ALA A 25 21.11 4.92 34.82
N LEU A 26 22.44 4.94 34.81
CA LEU A 26 23.32 3.88 34.32
C LEU A 26 23.41 2.75 35.36
N VAL A 27 23.44 1.48 34.92
CA VAL A 27 24.05 0.36 35.66
C VAL A 27 24.84 -0.54 34.71
N LEU A 28 26.13 -0.67 35.00
CA LEU A 28 27.14 -1.56 34.41
C LEU A 28 27.18 -2.89 35.18
N LEU A 29 27.36 -4.03 34.48
CA LEU A 29 28.14 -5.23 34.92
C LEU A 29 27.98 -6.26 33.76
N GLY A 30 28.98 -6.90 33.16
CA GLY A 30 30.21 -7.51 33.67
C GLY A 30 30.34 -8.86 32.93
N ALA A 31 31.42 -9.05 32.17
CA ALA A 31 31.71 -10.21 31.28
C ALA A 31 32.07 -11.50 32.02
N LEU A 32 31.82 -12.64 31.39
CA LEU A 32 32.60 -13.87 31.61
C LEU A 32 32.64 -14.73 30.35
N LEU A 33 33.86 -14.93 29.84
CA LEU A 33 34.25 -15.86 28.76
C LEU A 33 34.44 -17.27 29.31
N VAL A 34 33.96 -18.31 28.62
CA VAL A 34 34.55 -19.64 28.64
C VAL A 34 34.53 -20.23 27.25
N GLY A 35 35.71 -20.50 26.70
CA GLY A 35 35.90 -21.16 25.42
C GLY A 35 35.96 -22.69 25.56
N CYS A 36 35.57 -23.42 24.53
CA CYS A 36 36.02 -24.80 24.27
C CYS A 36 36.12 -25.05 22.77
N THR A 37 37.35 -25.42 22.39
CA THR A 37 37.75 -25.85 21.04
C THR A 37 37.51 -27.34 20.85
N SER A 38 37.06 -27.79 19.67
CA SER A 38 37.37 -29.14 19.16
C SER A 38 37.23 -29.17 17.62
N SER A 39 38.28 -29.61 16.96
CA SER A 39 38.48 -29.73 15.52
C SER A 39 37.86 -30.98 14.92
N PRO A 40 37.72 -31.06 13.57
CA PRO A 40 36.95 -32.08 12.88
C PRO A 40 37.78 -33.30 12.43
N GLU A 41 37.17 -34.48 12.43
CA GLU A 41 37.68 -35.67 11.73
C GLU A 41 36.99 -35.86 10.36
N SER A 42 37.86 -36.11 9.34
CA SER A 42 37.46 -36.39 7.98
C SER A 42 37.07 -37.86 7.79
N MET A 43 35.95 -38.14 7.13
CA MET A 43 35.66 -39.46 6.56
C MET A 43 35.36 -39.36 5.06
N GLN A 44 36.14 -40.06 4.23
CA GLN A 44 35.92 -40.26 2.80
C GLN A 44 34.88 -41.37 2.55
N PRO A 45 34.10 -41.34 1.47
CA PRO A 45 33.16 -42.41 1.12
C PRO A 45 33.82 -43.51 0.28
N VAL A 46 33.46 -44.74 0.63
CA VAL A 46 33.74 -45.96 -0.15
C VAL A 46 32.67 -46.15 -1.20
N ILE A 47 33.10 -46.31 -2.47
CA ILE A 47 32.20 -46.61 -3.60
C ILE A 47 32.16 -48.16 -3.72
N ASP A 48 30.98 -48.73 -3.55
CA ASP A 48 30.69 -50.10 -3.94
C ASP A 48 29.73 -50.13 -5.16
N SER A 49 30.23 -50.76 -6.21
CA SER A 49 29.52 -51.01 -7.45
C SER A 49 28.58 -52.20 -7.31
N MET A 50 27.29 -52.01 -7.37
CA MET A 50 26.34 -53.08 -7.62
C MET A 50 25.55 -52.86 -8.91
N THR A 51 25.83 -53.75 -9.88
CA THR A 51 25.11 -53.89 -11.13
C THR A 51 23.75 -54.51 -10.89
N THR A 52 22.66 -53.82 -11.13
CA THR A 52 21.32 -54.39 -11.07
C THR A 52 20.62 -54.26 -12.43
N THR A 53 20.20 -55.39 -12.93
CA THR A 53 19.50 -55.59 -14.22
C THR A 53 18.09 -55.02 -14.13
N SER A 54 17.76 -54.04 -14.97
CA SER A 54 16.45 -53.43 -15.05
C SER A 54 15.52 -54.21 -15.97
N SER A 55 14.45 -54.78 -15.39
CA SER A 55 13.27 -55.21 -16.15
C SER A 55 12.29 -54.03 -16.28
N THR A 56 12.15 -53.51 -17.50
CA THR A 56 11.25 -52.40 -17.81
C THR A 56 9.81 -52.88 -17.95
N THR A 57 8.99 -52.70 -16.93
CA THR A 57 7.54 -52.83 -17.02
C THR A 57 6.97 -51.45 -17.30
N THR A 58 6.55 -51.23 -18.53
CA THR A 58 5.88 -49.99 -18.94
C THR A 58 4.45 -49.99 -18.40
N ILE A 59 4.24 -49.27 -17.29
CA ILE A 59 2.89 -48.93 -16.83
C ILE A 59 2.51 -47.64 -17.54
N ALA A 60 1.60 -47.73 -18.51
CA ALA A 60 0.97 -46.55 -19.09
C ALA A 60 0.07 -45.89 -18.01
N ALA A 61 0.57 -44.86 -17.35
CA ALA A 61 -0.26 -43.99 -16.54
C ALA A 61 -1.17 -43.18 -17.46
N ALA A 62 -2.45 -43.44 -17.40
CA ALA A 62 -3.46 -42.57 -17.99
C ALA A 62 -3.39 -41.22 -17.28
N VAL A 63 -2.80 -40.24 -17.92
CA VAL A 63 -2.87 -38.83 -17.47
C VAL A 63 -4.33 -38.40 -17.71
N SER A 64 -5.13 -38.43 -16.63
CA SER A 64 -6.39 -37.70 -16.61
C SER A 64 -6.08 -36.23 -16.65
N THR A 65 -6.13 -35.62 -17.81
CA THR A 65 -6.24 -34.18 -17.97
C THR A 65 -7.61 -33.76 -17.46
N THR A 66 -7.75 -33.48 -16.18
CA THR A 66 -8.82 -32.63 -15.68
C THR A 66 -8.59 -31.26 -16.32
N THR A 67 -9.30 -30.94 -17.35
CA THR A 67 -9.53 -29.56 -17.80
C THR A 67 -10.30 -28.89 -16.68
N THR A 68 -9.60 -28.28 -15.75
CA THR A 68 -10.21 -27.30 -14.84
C THR A 68 -10.64 -26.13 -15.71
N GLU A 69 -11.94 -25.95 -15.84
CA GLU A 69 -12.51 -24.71 -16.38
C GLU A 69 -11.89 -23.54 -15.60
N PRO A 70 -11.40 -22.49 -16.25
CA PRO A 70 -10.86 -21.35 -15.54
C PRO A 70 -11.91 -20.86 -14.52
N PRO A 71 -11.51 -20.46 -13.31
CA PRO A 71 -12.47 -19.93 -12.34
C PRO A 71 -13.27 -18.80 -13.00
N PRO A 72 -14.58 -18.67 -12.70
CA PRO A 72 -15.37 -17.58 -13.23
C PRO A 72 -14.68 -16.25 -12.86
N ALA A 73 -14.57 -15.35 -13.84
CA ALA A 73 -14.00 -14.02 -13.61
C ALA A 73 -14.77 -13.33 -12.48
N VAL A 74 -14.03 -12.55 -11.66
CA VAL A 74 -14.66 -11.73 -10.64
C VAL A 74 -15.51 -10.66 -11.31
N THR A 75 -16.72 -10.44 -10.80
CA THR A 75 -17.59 -9.34 -11.18
C THR A 75 -17.52 -8.29 -10.08
N VAL A 76 -17.01 -7.09 -10.37
CA VAL A 76 -16.90 -6.00 -9.39
C VAL A 76 -18.27 -5.41 -9.04
N GLY A 77 -18.39 -4.73 -7.88
CA GLY A 77 -19.64 -4.17 -7.40
C GLY A 77 -20.35 -3.27 -8.42
N ALA A 78 -19.61 -2.49 -9.20
CA ALA A 78 -20.15 -1.65 -10.27
C ALA A 78 -20.85 -2.47 -11.37
N GLU A 79 -20.27 -3.59 -11.77
CA GLU A 79 -20.87 -4.50 -12.76
C GLU A 79 -22.08 -5.24 -12.17
N VAL A 80 -22.01 -5.66 -10.91
CA VAL A 80 -23.14 -6.30 -10.22
C VAL A 80 -24.34 -5.34 -10.15
N LEU A 81 -24.11 -4.07 -9.85
CA LEU A 81 -25.18 -3.08 -9.81
C LEU A 81 -25.73 -2.78 -11.22
N ALA A 82 -24.86 -2.73 -12.22
CA ALA A 82 -25.28 -2.56 -13.62
C ALA A 82 -26.14 -3.74 -14.12
N ASP A 83 -25.79 -4.99 -13.77
CA ASP A 83 -26.57 -6.19 -14.09
C ASP A 83 -27.96 -6.20 -13.44
N ARG A 84 -28.11 -5.51 -12.31
CA ARG A 84 -29.40 -5.27 -11.64
C ARG A 84 -30.15 -4.07 -12.21
N GLY A 85 -29.65 -3.42 -13.26
CA GLY A 85 -30.25 -2.25 -13.89
C GLY A 85 -30.22 -1.01 -12.98
N PHE A 86 -29.22 -0.91 -12.11
CA PHE A 86 -29.04 0.19 -11.13
C PHE A 86 -30.23 0.37 -10.17
N ASP A 87 -30.87 -0.73 -9.77
CA ASP A 87 -32.09 -0.74 -8.93
C ASP A 87 -31.97 0.06 -7.62
N LEU A 88 -30.80 0.08 -6.99
CA LEU A 88 -30.53 0.89 -5.78
C LEU A 88 -30.54 2.40 -6.05
N LEU A 89 -30.36 2.81 -7.31
CA LEU A 89 -30.25 4.21 -7.74
C LEU A 89 -31.49 4.71 -8.47
N ASP A 90 -32.54 3.90 -8.58
CA ASP A 90 -33.75 4.19 -9.36
C ASP A 90 -34.45 5.48 -8.89
N GLY A 91 -34.65 6.41 -9.82
CA GLY A 91 -35.28 7.71 -9.57
C GLY A 91 -34.43 8.72 -8.79
N LYS A 92 -33.15 8.44 -8.53
CA LYS A 92 -32.25 9.27 -7.71
C LYS A 92 -31.32 10.15 -8.55
N ARG A 93 -30.89 11.27 -7.97
CA ARG A 93 -29.83 12.14 -8.44
C ARG A 93 -28.52 11.67 -7.83
N ILE A 94 -27.55 11.33 -8.68
CA ILE A 94 -26.31 10.64 -8.31
C ILE A 94 -25.13 11.60 -8.28
N GLY A 95 -24.39 11.59 -7.17
CA GLY A 95 -23.00 12.07 -7.12
C GLY A 95 -22.05 10.87 -7.17
N ALA A 96 -21.08 10.84 -8.10
CA ALA A 96 -20.16 9.72 -8.28
C ALA A 96 -18.74 10.10 -7.89
N ILE A 97 -18.15 9.40 -6.91
CA ILE A 97 -16.73 9.50 -6.52
C ILE A 97 -15.99 8.43 -7.31
N VAL A 98 -15.25 8.84 -8.35
CA VAL A 98 -14.72 7.95 -9.37
C VAL A 98 -13.38 8.44 -9.92
N ASN A 99 -12.61 7.52 -10.52
CA ASN A 99 -11.42 7.84 -11.29
C ASN A 99 -11.28 6.86 -12.48
N GLN A 100 -10.13 6.85 -13.15
CA GLN A 100 -9.84 5.98 -14.31
C GLN A 100 -10.02 4.48 -14.05
N THR A 101 -10.04 4.04 -12.78
CA THR A 101 -10.26 2.64 -12.42
C THR A 101 -11.74 2.24 -12.41
N SER A 102 -12.65 3.22 -12.41
CA SER A 102 -14.09 3.04 -12.27
C SER A 102 -14.69 2.55 -13.58
N LEU A 103 -14.44 1.28 -13.91
CA LEU A 103 -14.89 0.67 -15.16
C LEU A 103 -15.98 -0.36 -14.92
N VAL A 104 -16.95 -0.37 -15.81
CA VAL A 104 -18.01 -1.38 -15.98
C VAL A 104 -17.80 -2.02 -17.35
N ARG A 105 -17.26 -3.23 -17.38
CA ARG A 105 -16.95 -3.95 -18.64
C ARG A 105 -16.12 -3.14 -19.64
N GLY A 106 -15.19 -2.34 -19.11
CA GLY A 106 -14.28 -1.50 -19.92
C GLY A 106 -14.84 -0.14 -20.32
N GLU A 107 -16.09 0.19 -19.98
CA GLU A 107 -16.69 1.51 -20.14
C GLU A 107 -16.62 2.28 -18.81
N HIS A 108 -16.32 3.59 -18.84
CA HIS A 108 -16.20 4.36 -17.62
C HIS A 108 -17.56 4.52 -16.92
N LEU A 109 -17.60 4.37 -15.60
CA LEU A 109 -18.85 4.40 -14.82
C LEU A 109 -19.63 5.71 -15.00
N ILE A 110 -18.96 6.86 -15.21
CA ILE A 110 -19.61 8.14 -15.53
C ILE A 110 -20.51 8.00 -16.76
N ASP A 111 -19.97 7.43 -17.85
CA ASP A 111 -20.67 7.29 -19.12
C ASP A 111 -21.86 6.34 -18.98
N VAL A 112 -21.65 5.24 -18.25
CA VAL A 112 -22.68 4.22 -17.97
C VAL A 112 -23.82 4.80 -17.13
N LEU A 113 -23.52 5.55 -16.06
CA LEU A 113 -24.53 6.21 -15.22
C LEU A 113 -25.25 7.31 -15.99
N HIS A 114 -24.54 8.11 -16.77
CA HIS A 114 -25.16 9.18 -17.58
C HIS A 114 -26.13 8.64 -18.65
N ALA A 115 -25.83 7.46 -19.21
CA ALA A 115 -26.69 6.81 -20.19
C ALA A 115 -27.88 6.06 -19.58
N ALA A 116 -27.90 5.82 -18.26
CA ALA A 116 -28.95 5.03 -17.59
C ALA A 116 -30.27 5.81 -17.53
N PRO A 117 -31.40 5.27 -18.04
CA PRO A 117 -32.66 6.03 -18.18
C PRO A 117 -33.43 6.21 -16.88
N ASN A 118 -33.04 5.54 -15.82
CA ASN A 118 -33.78 5.45 -14.56
C ASN A 118 -33.10 6.21 -13.40
N LEU A 119 -32.06 6.96 -13.68
CA LEU A 119 -31.34 7.79 -12.70
C LEU A 119 -30.81 9.05 -13.38
N GLU A 120 -30.28 9.98 -12.62
CA GLU A 120 -29.67 11.22 -13.13
C GLU A 120 -28.28 11.42 -12.50
N LEU A 121 -27.21 11.39 -13.29
CA LEU A 121 -25.88 11.76 -12.83
C LEU A 121 -25.76 13.29 -12.79
N VAL A 122 -25.70 13.89 -11.59
CA VAL A 122 -25.70 15.34 -11.40
C VAL A 122 -24.35 15.91 -11.00
N ALA A 123 -23.47 15.11 -10.41
CA ALA A 123 -22.13 15.52 -9.97
C ALA A 123 -21.14 14.37 -10.06
N VAL A 124 -19.88 14.72 -10.33
CA VAL A 124 -18.73 13.81 -10.24
C VAL A 124 -17.73 14.38 -9.25
N PHE A 125 -17.09 13.54 -8.47
CA PHE A 125 -16.10 13.93 -7.48
C PHE A 125 -14.77 13.22 -7.77
N ALA A 126 -13.74 14.01 -8.00
CA ALA A 126 -12.40 13.56 -8.36
C ALA A 126 -11.53 13.42 -7.10
N PRO A 127 -11.02 12.22 -6.78
CA PRO A 127 -9.99 12.05 -5.76
C PRO A 127 -8.62 12.51 -6.27
N GLU A 128 -7.56 12.27 -5.48
CA GLU A 128 -6.17 12.40 -5.94
C GLU A 128 -5.96 11.74 -7.32
N HIS A 129 -5.14 12.31 -8.17
CA HIS A 129 -4.91 11.96 -9.59
C HIS A 129 -6.03 12.31 -10.56
N GLY A 130 -7.20 12.78 -10.10
CA GLY A 130 -8.30 13.21 -10.97
C GLY A 130 -9.12 12.06 -11.56
N VAL A 131 -10.18 12.43 -12.28
CA VAL A 131 -11.14 11.45 -12.87
C VAL A 131 -10.49 10.58 -13.94
N ARG A 132 -9.54 11.13 -14.69
CA ARG A 132 -8.86 10.41 -15.79
C ARG A 132 -7.44 9.94 -15.43
N GLY A 133 -6.99 10.13 -14.18
CA GLY A 133 -5.70 9.64 -13.68
C GLY A 133 -4.48 10.32 -14.27
N THR A 134 -4.61 11.59 -14.70
CA THR A 134 -3.56 12.33 -15.42
C THR A 134 -2.72 13.23 -14.51
N ALA A 135 -3.16 13.49 -13.27
CA ALA A 135 -2.42 14.30 -12.31
C ALA A 135 -1.38 13.47 -11.56
N GLY A 136 -0.19 14.04 -11.31
CA GLY A 136 0.87 13.43 -10.50
C GLY A 136 0.47 13.26 -9.04
N ALA A 137 1.25 12.48 -8.28
CA ALA A 137 1.03 12.34 -6.85
C ALA A 137 1.24 13.69 -6.14
N GLY A 138 0.26 14.09 -5.31
CA GLY A 138 0.28 15.35 -4.58
C GLY A 138 -0.02 16.60 -5.42
N ASP A 139 -0.34 16.48 -6.71
CA ASP A 139 -0.76 17.59 -7.53
C ASP A 139 -2.20 18.00 -7.19
N LEU A 140 -2.41 19.31 -7.00
CA LEU A 140 -3.75 19.86 -6.78
C LEU A 140 -4.59 19.78 -8.06
N ILE A 141 -5.87 19.47 -7.91
CA ILE A 141 -6.82 19.31 -9.00
C ILE A 141 -7.88 20.41 -8.89
N ASP A 142 -8.13 21.12 -9.97
CA ASP A 142 -9.19 22.13 -10.07
C ASP A 142 -10.53 21.49 -10.47
N ASP A 143 -11.64 22.18 -10.18
CA ASP A 143 -12.96 21.82 -10.68
C ASP A 143 -13.01 21.96 -12.21
N GLU A 144 -13.70 21.03 -12.86
CA GLU A 144 -13.85 21.02 -14.32
C GLU A 144 -15.25 20.55 -14.75
N VAL A 145 -15.50 20.49 -16.04
CA VAL A 145 -16.74 19.92 -16.61
C VAL A 145 -16.36 18.77 -17.52
N ASP A 146 -16.93 17.59 -17.27
CA ASP A 146 -16.69 16.44 -18.15
C ASP A 146 -17.23 16.72 -19.56
N SER A 147 -16.34 16.68 -20.54
CA SER A 147 -16.66 17.06 -21.91
C SER A 147 -17.62 16.11 -22.64
N ALA A 148 -17.74 14.87 -22.17
CA ALA A 148 -18.61 13.86 -22.76
C ALA A 148 -20.04 13.98 -22.25
N THR A 149 -20.22 14.23 -20.96
CA THR A 149 -21.53 14.23 -20.29
C THR A 149 -22.05 15.63 -19.96
N GLY A 150 -21.16 16.63 -19.88
CA GLY A 150 -21.49 17.99 -19.44
C GLY A 150 -21.71 18.12 -17.92
N VAL A 151 -21.42 17.06 -17.14
CA VAL A 151 -21.55 17.04 -15.68
C VAL A 151 -20.36 17.75 -15.05
N THR A 152 -20.61 18.50 -13.96
CA THR A 152 -19.56 19.14 -13.18
C THR A 152 -18.74 18.10 -12.42
N ILE A 153 -17.42 18.22 -12.51
CA ILE A 153 -16.44 17.46 -11.74
C ILE A 153 -15.90 18.37 -10.64
N PHE A 154 -16.17 18.03 -9.40
CA PHE A 154 -15.62 18.69 -8.23
C PHE A 154 -14.37 17.98 -7.74
N SER A 155 -13.31 18.74 -7.43
CA SER A 155 -12.09 18.21 -6.86
C SER A 155 -12.27 17.92 -5.36
N LEU A 156 -11.86 16.72 -4.94
CA LEU A 156 -11.65 16.34 -3.55
C LEU A 156 -10.15 16.22 -3.21
N TYR A 157 -9.29 16.85 -4.02
CA TYR A 157 -7.86 16.93 -3.80
C TYR A 157 -7.32 18.30 -4.26
N GLY A 158 -7.85 19.35 -3.65
CA GLY A 158 -7.59 20.74 -3.99
C GLY A 158 -7.92 21.67 -2.82
N GLU A 159 -8.84 22.60 -3.01
CA GLU A 159 -9.30 23.51 -1.96
C GLU A 159 -10.01 22.78 -0.81
N THR A 160 -10.61 21.63 -1.10
CA THR A 160 -11.25 20.75 -0.10
C THR A 160 -10.86 19.29 -0.32
N LEU A 161 -10.88 18.50 0.78
CA LEU A 161 -10.71 17.04 0.76
C LEU A 161 -12.05 16.31 1.00
N MET A 162 -13.14 17.07 1.15
CA MET A 162 -14.47 16.57 1.49
C MET A 162 -15.50 17.30 0.66
N PRO A 163 -16.56 16.62 0.15
CA PRO A 163 -17.66 17.29 -0.51
C PRO A 163 -18.29 18.37 0.40
N THR A 164 -18.50 19.58 -0.13
CA THR A 164 -19.18 20.66 0.60
C THR A 164 -20.71 20.52 0.50
N PRO A 165 -21.48 21.16 1.39
CA PRO A 165 -22.95 21.15 1.28
C PRO A 165 -23.45 21.71 -0.06
N GLU A 166 -22.74 22.66 -0.65
CA GLU A 166 -23.08 23.24 -1.95
C GLU A 166 -22.90 22.24 -3.10
N MET A 167 -21.82 21.45 -3.05
CA MET A 167 -21.55 20.37 -4.02
C MET A 167 -22.59 19.25 -3.94
N LEU A 168 -23.20 19.05 -2.74
CA LEU A 168 -24.19 18.00 -2.48
C LEU A 168 -25.64 18.46 -2.61
N ALA A 169 -25.90 19.75 -2.91
CA ALA A 169 -27.25 20.33 -2.87
C ALA A 169 -28.29 19.62 -3.76
N ASP A 170 -27.81 19.04 -4.88
CA ASP A 170 -28.67 18.33 -5.83
C ASP A 170 -28.45 16.81 -5.82
N VAL A 171 -27.71 16.26 -4.84
CA VAL A 171 -27.37 14.83 -4.73
C VAL A 171 -28.31 14.13 -3.76
N ASP A 172 -28.89 13.00 -4.16
CA ASP A 172 -29.71 12.12 -3.30
C ASP A 172 -28.90 10.94 -2.75
N VAL A 173 -27.88 10.53 -3.49
CA VAL A 173 -26.97 9.43 -3.11
C VAL A 173 -25.55 9.67 -3.65
N LEU A 174 -24.55 9.46 -2.81
CA LEU A 174 -23.15 9.36 -3.23
C LEU A 174 -22.78 7.90 -3.54
N VAL A 175 -22.20 7.68 -4.72
CA VAL A 175 -21.67 6.38 -5.15
C VAL A 175 -20.15 6.46 -5.16
N TYR A 176 -19.48 5.53 -4.49
CA TYR A 176 -18.03 5.42 -4.44
C TYR A 176 -17.58 4.19 -5.22
N ASP A 177 -16.71 4.40 -6.21
CA ASP A 177 -16.14 3.34 -7.05
C ASP A 177 -14.68 3.65 -7.38
N LEU A 178 -13.75 3.30 -6.50
CA LEU A 178 -12.32 3.49 -6.67
C LEU A 178 -11.58 2.18 -6.38
N GLN A 179 -10.53 1.86 -7.16
CA GLN A 179 -9.64 0.74 -6.87
C GLN A 179 -8.68 1.12 -5.74
N ASP A 180 -8.95 0.59 -4.57
CA ASP A 180 -8.02 0.65 -3.43
C ASP A 180 -6.92 -0.41 -3.54
N VAL A 181 -5.84 -0.25 -2.78
CA VAL A 181 -4.69 -1.17 -2.80
C VAL A 181 -4.45 -1.90 -1.46
N GLY A 182 -5.32 -1.70 -0.48
CA GLY A 182 -5.23 -2.36 0.84
C GLY A 182 -4.20 -1.72 1.79
N GLY A 183 -3.70 -0.52 1.46
CA GLY A 183 -2.73 0.23 2.25
C GLY A 183 -3.34 1.42 2.96
N ARG A 184 -3.14 1.54 4.29
CA ARG A 184 -3.69 2.63 5.12
C ARG A 184 -3.37 4.02 4.58
N PHE A 185 -2.15 4.20 4.07
CA PHE A 185 -1.62 5.46 3.55
C PHE A 185 -2.13 5.80 2.15
N TYR A 186 -2.90 4.93 1.52
CA TYR A 186 -3.49 5.18 0.22
C TYR A 186 -4.74 6.05 0.36
N THR A 187 -4.72 7.26 -0.20
CA THR A 187 -5.64 8.37 0.13
C THR A 187 -7.11 8.11 -0.21
N TYR A 188 -7.41 7.15 -1.08
CA TYR A 188 -8.79 6.88 -1.52
C TYR A 188 -9.71 6.47 -0.39
N VAL A 189 -9.21 5.68 0.58
CA VAL A 189 -10.04 5.30 1.74
C VAL A 189 -10.26 6.47 2.69
N SER A 190 -9.34 7.45 2.74
CA SER A 190 -9.53 8.69 3.48
C SER A 190 -10.58 9.58 2.81
N THR A 191 -10.51 9.73 1.48
CA THR A 191 -11.55 10.39 0.67
C THR A 191 -12.92 9.75 0.89
N MET A 192 -12.99 8.40 0.91
CA MET A 192 -14.23 7.66 1.21
C MET A 192 -14.82 8.06 2.55
N GLY A 193 -14.06 8.04 3.61
CA GLY A 193 -14.55 8.36 4.94
C GLY A 193 -15.01 9.81 5.09
N LEU A 194 -14.26 10.76 4.52
CA LEU A 194 -14.66 12.18 4.52
C LEU A 194 -15.94 12.39 3.71
N ALA A 195 -16.10 11.70 2.59
CA ALA A 195 -17.33 11.74 1.81
C ALA A 195 -18.52 11.09 2.53
N MET A 196 -18.28 10.01 3.30
CA MET A 196 -19.29 9.41 4.19
C MET A 196 -19.76 10.39 5.27
N GLN A 197 -18.84 11.17 5.87
CA GLN A 197 -19.19 12.23 6.83
C GLN A 197 -20.03 13.34 6.17
N ALA A 198 -19.63 13.77 4.95
CA ALA A 198 -20.38 14.77 4.19
C ALA A 198 -21.80 14.26 3.86
N ALA A 199 -21.94 13.00 3.44
CA ALA A 199 -23.22 12.36 3.16
C ALA A 199 -24.11 12.28 4.42
N ALA A 200 -23.54 11.90 5.56
CA ALA A 200 -24.24 11.84 6.84
C ALA A 200 -24.79 13.22 7.25
N VAL A 201 -23.97 14.27 7.11
CA VAL A 201 -24.39 15.67 7.41
C VAL A 201 -25.49 16.14 6.46
N ALA A 202 -25.38 15.81 5.17
CA ALA A 202 -26.38 16.16 4.15
C ALA A 202 -27.66 15.31 4.24
N GLY A 203 -27.64 14.19 4.99
CA GLY A 203 -28.77 13.26 5.11
C GLY A 203 -29.04 12.47 3.82
N ILE A 204 -28.00 12.22 3.01
CA ILE A 204 -28.08 11.45 1.77
C ILE A 204 -27.47 10.06 1.95
N GLU A 205 -27.82 9.12 1.06
CA GLU A 205 -27.31 7.76 1.10
C GLU A 205 -25.87 7.66 0.57
N PHE A 206 -25.13 6.66 1.01
CA PHE A 206 -23.78 6.35 0.52
C PHE A 206 -23.71 4.90 0.05
N VAL A 207 -23.25 4.70 -1.19
CA VAL A 207 -23.14 3.38 -1.81
C VAL A 207 -21.70 3.12 -2.21
N VAL A 208 -21.10 2.05 -1.69
CA VAL A 208 -19.77 1.56 -2.09
C VAL A 208 -19.94 0.44 -3.10
N LEU A 209 -19.37 0.61 -4.29
CA LEU A 209 -19.27 -0.43 -5.30
C LEU A 209 -17.93 -1.16 -5.09
N ASP A 210 -17.97 -2.32 -4.43
CA ASP A 210 -16.76 -2.94 -3.90
C ASP A 210 -15.85 -3.53 -4.99
N ARG A 211 -14.53 -3.51 -4.73
CA ARG A 211 -13.47 -3.98 -5.63
C ARG A 211 -12.47 -4.86 -4.91
N PRO A 212 -11.77 -5.78 -5.63
CA PRO A 212 -10.78 -6.66 -5.01
C PRO A 212 -9.66 -5.89 -4.32
N ASP A 213 -9.23 -6.40 -3.16
CA ASP A 213 -7.93 -6.04 -2.59
C ASP A 213 -6.84 -6.77 -3.39
N PRO A 214 -5.91 -6.07 -4.07
CA PRO A 214 -4.88 -6.70 -4.90
C PRO A 214 -3.88 -7.52 -4.10
N SER A 215 -3.77 -7.33 -2.78
CA SER A 215 -2.98 -8.16 -1.88
C SER A 215 -3.66 -9.49 -1.50
N GLY A 216 -4.87 -9.73 -2.01
CA GLY A 216 -5.68 -10.91 -1.71
C GLY A 216 -6.42 -10.85 -0.37
N GLY A 217 -6.25 -9.81 0.44
CA GLY A 217 -6.99 -9.57 1.68
C GLY A 217 -6.79 -10.60 2.80
N LEU A 218 -5.78 -11.48 2.70
CA LEU A 218 -5.56 -12.53 3.71
C LEU A 218 -5.00 -11.98 5.01
N ASN A 219 -3.96 -11.15 4.90
CA ASN A 219 -3.14 -10.75 6.04
C ASN A 219 -3.24 -9.25 6.27
N ALA A 220 -3.24 -8.90 7.55
CA ALA A 220 -2.95 -7.56 8.00
C ALA A 220 -1.49 -7.51 8.48
N ALA A 221 -0.77 -6.42 8.23
CA ALA A 221 0.63 -6.30 8.56
C ALA A 221 1.04 -4.85 8.87
N GLY A 222 2.10 -4.71 9.68
CA GLY A 222 2.61 -3.42 10.12
C GLY A 222 1.93 -2.90 11.39
N TYR A 223 2.38 -1.74 11.85
CA TYR A 223 1.82 -1.10 13.04
C TYR A 223 0.40 -0.61 12.79
N VAL A 224 -0.47 -0.82 13.78
CA VAL A 224 -1.78 -0.16 13.85
C VAL A 224 -1.56 1.33 14.12
N LEU A 225 -2.27 2.19 13.38
CA LEU A 225 -2.13 3.65 13.48
C LEU A 225 -2.35 4.14 14.91
N GLU A 226 -1.39 4.87 15.44
CA GLU A 226 -1.49 5.62 16.69
C GLU A 226 -2.21 6.97 16.46
N ASN A 227 -2.92 7.44 17.49
CA ASN A 227 -3.77 8.64 17.34
C ASN A 227 -3.01 9.92 17.00
N ASP A 228 -1.76 10.05 17.44
CA ASP A 228 -0.90 11.19 17.17
C ASP A 228 -0.28 11.18 15.77
N GLN A 229 -0.38 10.08 15.06
CA GLN A 229 0.01 9.93 13.65
C GLN A 229 -1.18 10.07 12.68
N ARG A 230 -2.37 10.45 13.18
CA ARG A 230 -3.55 10.63 12.32
C ARG A 230 -3.37 11.78 11.34
N SER A 231 -3.65 11.51 10.07
CA SER A 231 -3.53 12.47 8.96
C SER A 231 -4.41 12.04 7.79
N PHE A 232 -4.37 12.77 6.67
CA PHE A 232 -5.06 12.35 5.44
C PHE A 232 -4.50 11.03 4.84
N ILE A 233 -3.22 10.70 5.10
CA ILE A 233 -2.62 9.42 4.72
C ILE A 233 -2.76 8.34 5.82
N GLY A 234 -3.67 8.52 6.77
CA GLY A 234 -3.94 7.56 7.84
C GLY A 234 -4.99 8.09 8.81
N GLN A 235 -6.26 7.74 8.57
CA GLN A 235 -7.36 8.24 9.40
C GLN A 235 -7.86 7.23 10.44
N TYR A 236 -7.72 5.94 10.15
CA TYR A 236 -8.34 4.87 10.94
C TYR A 236 -7.30 4.07 11.70
N PRO A 237 -7.65 3.51 12.89
CA PRO A 237 -6.76 2.68 13.68
C PRO A 237 -6.63 1.27 13.06
N VAL A 238 -6.10 1.23 11.85
CA VAL A 238 -5.81 0.01 11.09
C VAL A 238 -4.31 -0.12 10.85
N PRO A 239 -3.77 -1.34 10.61
CA PRO A 239 -2.36 -1.52 10.29
C PRO A 239 -2.00 -0.98 8.90
N ALA A 240 -0.71 -0.94 8.58
CA ALA A 240 -0.19 -0.45 7.30
C ALA A 240 -0.85 -1.15 6.11
N ALA A 241 -0.86 -2.49 6.10
CA ALA A 241 -1.71 -3.30 5.24
C ALA A 241 -2.86 -3.85 6.09
N TYR A 242 -4.10 -3.52 5.76
CA TYR A 242 -5.24 -3.86 6.61
C TYR A 242 -6.02 -5.10 6.15
N GLY A 243 -5.79 -5.62 4.95
CA GLY A 243 -6.35 -6.88 4.46
C GLY A 243 -7.87 -6.89 4.40
N MET A 244 -8.49 -5.82 3.96
CA MET A 244 -9.94 -5.66 3.75
C MET A 244 -10.18 -4.98 2.42
N THR A 245 -11.34 -5.22 1.82
CA THR A 245 -11.80 -4.41 0.67
C THR A 245 -12.26 -3.02 1.14
N ALA A 246 -12.41 -2.07 0.22
CA ALA A 246 -12.93 -0.74 0.53
C ALA A 246 -14.34 -0.82 1.14
N GLY A 247 -15.20 -1.72 0.64
CA GLY A 247 -16.54 -1.95 1.19
C GLY A 247 -16.52 -2.48 2.62
N GLU A 248 -15.66 -3.46 2.91
CA GLU A 248 -15.47 -3.99 4.27
C GLU A 248 -14.93 -2.92 5.22
N LEU A 249 -13.97 -2.11 4.75
CA LEU A 249 -13.42 -0.99 5.54
C LEU A 249 -14.50 0.06 5.82
N ALA A 250 -15.36 0.40 4.85
CA ALA A 250 -16.46 1.33 5.05
C ALA A 250 -17.42 0.83 6.16
N LEU A 251 -17.76 -0.47 6.16
CA LEU A 251 -18.56 -1.08 7.21
C LEU A 251 -17.86 -1.01 8.58
N ALA A 252 -16.54 -1.23 8.62
CA ALA A 252 -15.77 -1.15 9.86
C ALA A 252 -15.71 0.30 10.40
N ILE A 253 -15.51 1.30 9.53
CA ILE A 253 -15.51 2.72 9.90
C ILE A 253 -16.81 3.12 10.60
N VAL A 254 -17.95 2.75 10.02
CA VAL A 254 -19.27 3.02 10.61
C VAL A 254 -19.51 2.19 11.86
N GLY A 255 -19.26 0.88 11.80
CA GLY A 255 -19.55 -0.05 12.87
C GLY A 255 -18.72 0.15 14.13
N GLN A 256 -17.49 0.68 13.99
CA GLN A 256 -16.59 1.01 15.09
C GLN A 256 -16.67 2.49 15.52
N GLY A 257 -17.36 3.33 14.76
CA GLY A 257 -17.44 4.75 15.05
C GLY A 257 -16.08 5.45 14.95
N TRP A 258 -15.21 5.04 14.01
CA TRP A 258 -13.86 5.62 13.86
C TRP A 258 -13.89 7.07 13.38
N LEU A 259 -15.00 7.48 12.76
CA LEU A 259 -15.27 8.87 12.40
C LEU A 259 -16.55 9.32 13.10
N GLU A 260 -16.54 10.54 13.65
CA GLU A 260 -17.68 11.13 14.31
C GLU A 260 -18.79 11.53 13.30
N GLY A 261 -20.05 11.47 13.71
CA GLY A 261 -21.17 11.96 12.94
C GLY A 261 -21.70 10.99 11.88
N LEU A 262 -21.24 9.73 11.86
CA LEU A 262 -21.71 8.71 10.91
C LEU A 262 -22.99 7.97 11.35
N GLU A 263 -23.50 8.18 12.56
CA GLU A 263 -24.65 7.45 13.09
C GLU A 263 -25.92 7.55 12.21
N PRO A 264 -26.21 8.69 11.53
CA PRO A 264 -27.37 8.78 10.64
C PRO A 264 -27.11 8.26 9.23
N LEU A 265 -25.89 7.86 8.88
CA LEU A 265 -25.55 7.46 7.52
C LEU A 265 -26.25 6.16 7.11
N VAL A 266 -26.90 6.19 5.96
CA VAL A 266 -27.39 4.98 5.28
C VAL A 266 -26.29 4.49 4.33
N LEU A 267 -25.52 3.49 4.77
CA LEU A 267 -24.44 2.88 4.01
C LEU A 267 -24.91 1.57 3.36
N THR A 268 -24.67 1.43 2.07
CA THR A 268 -24.86 0.17 1.32
C THR A 268 -23.57 -0.22 0.63
N VAL A 269 -23.14 -1.47 0.77
CA VAL A 269 -22.03 -2.05 -0.01
C VAL A 269 -22.62 -2.97 -1.07
N VAL A 270 -22.28 -2.73 -2.33
CA VAL A 270 -22.60 -3.65 -3.42
C VAL A 270 -21.43 -4.63 -3.54
N GLU A 271 -21.65 -5.83 -3.03
CA GLU A 271 -20.64 -6.89 -2.98
C GLU A 271 -20.23 -7.37 -4.39
N MET A 272 -18.97 -7.77 -4.52
CA MET A 272 -18.46 -8.47 -5.69
C MET A 272 -19.06 -9.88 -5.80
N GLN A 273 -19.04 -10.45 -6.99
CA GLN A 273 -19.31 -11.86 -7.20
C GLN A 273 -18.05 -12.59 -7.65
N GLY A 274 -17.83 -13.77 -7.06
CA GLY A 274 -16.73 -14.66 -7.42
C GLY A 274 -15.38 -14.37 -6.74
N TRP A 275 -15.18 -13.19 -6.17
CA TRP A 275 -13.96 -12.91 -5.42
C TRP A 275 -13.92 -13.65 -4.08
N ARG A 276 -12.74 -14.11 -3.72
CA ARG A 276 -12.45 -14.76 -2.43
C ARG A 276 -11.10 -14.33 -1.93
N ARG A 277 -10.95 -14.25 -0.62
CA ARG A 277 -9.65 -13.99 0.01
C ARG A 277 -8.59 -14.98 -0.45
N GLY A 278 -7.39 -14.49 -0.66
CA GLY A 278 -6.25 -15.24 -1.18
C GLY A 278 -6.16 -15.32 -2.70
N MET A 279 -7.12 -14.76 -3.44
CA MET A 279 -6.97 -14.56 -4.88
C MET A 279 -5.87 -13.52 -5.13
N THR A 280 -4.93 -13.85 -6.02
CA THR A 280 -4.05 -12.86 -6.65
C THR A 280 -4.85 -11.99 -7.61
N TRP A 281 -4.28 -10.88 -8.07
CA TRP A 281 -4.97 -10.06 -9.08
C TRP A 281 -5.25 -10.86 -10.36
N GLU A 282 -4.30 -11.68 -10.80
CA GLU A 282 -4.40 -12.53 -11.98
C GLU A 282 -5.55 -13.55 -11.85
N ASP A 283 -5.78 -14.08 -10.65
CA ASP A 283 -6.88 -15.02 -10.38
C ASP A 283 -8.26 -14.37 -10.56
N THR A 284 -8.36 -13.05 -10.45
CA THR A 284 -9.61 -12.32 -10.64
C THR A 284 -10.05 -12.28 -12.10
N GLY A 285 -9.10 -12.40 -13.04
CA GLY A 285 -9.32 -12.19 -14.47
C GLY A 285 -9.59 -10.74 -14.87
N LEU A 286 -9.46 -9.78 -13.95
CA LEU A 286 -9.65 -8.36 -14.19
C LEU A 286 -8.40 -7.74 -14.83
N THR A 287 -8.60 -6.79 -15.74
CA THR A 287 -7.50 -5.97 -16.25
C THR A 287 -7.04 -4.99 -15.17
N TRP A 288 -5.72 -4.92 -14.92
CA TRP A 288 -5.17 -3.90 -14.04
C TRP A 288 -5.24 -2.53 -14.72
N VAL A 289 -5.91 -1.60 -14.06
CA VAL A 289 -5.88 -0.18 -14.41
C VAL A 289 -5.12 0.53 -13.29
N PRO A 290 -3.95 1.15 -13.56
CA PRO A 290 -3.17 1.81 -12.53
C PRO A 290 -4.00 2.84 -11.76
N PRO A 291 -4.20 2.67 -10.44
CA PRO A 291 -4.97 3.63 -9.65
C PRO A 291 -4.17 4.91 -9.38
N SER A 292 -2.84 4.85 -9.49
CA SER A 292 -1.94 6.01 -9.46
C SER A 292 -0.78 5.84 -10.44
N PRO A 293 -0.10 6.93 -10.85
CA PRO A 293 1.01 6.87 -11.79
C PRO A 293 2.21 6.02 -11.33
N GLY A 294 2.37 5.81 -10.02
CA GLY A 294 3.42 4.96 -9.44
C GLY A 294 3.11 3.46 -9.44
N LEU A 295 1.83 3.06 -9.56
CA LEU A 295 1.38 1.67 -9.37
C LEU A 295 0.96 1.04 -10.70
N GLN A 296 1.93 0.84 -11.60
CA GLN A 296 1.68 0.42 -12.98
C GLN A 296 1.25 -1.05 -13.13
N THR A 297 1.56 -1.88 -12.15
CA THR A 297 1.20 -3.30 -12.11
C THR A 297 0.53 -3.64 -10.78
N ALA A 298 -0.25 -4.71 -10.75
CA ALA A 298 -0.78 -5.23 -9.49
C ALA A 298 0.37 -5.64 -8.54
N ALA A 299 1.48 -6.15 -9.08
CA ALA A 299 2.66 -6.48 -8.30
C ALA A 299 3.26 -5.25 -7.61
N SER A 300 3.40 -4.11 -8.33
CA SER A 300 3.87 -2.86 -7.73
C SER A 300 2.92 -2.34 -6.65
N ALA A 301 1.60 -2.54 -6.79
CA ALA A 301 0.64 -2.18 -5.74
C ALA A 301 0.79 -3.05 -4.48
N VAL A 302 1.14 -4.33 -4.63
CA VAL A 302 1.38 -5.22 -3.49
C VAL A 302 2.71 -4.89 -2.80
N THR A 303 3.80 -4.69 -3.56
CA THR A 303 5.10 -4.31 -2.98
C THR A 303 5.04 -2.92 -2.32
N TYR A 304 4.27 -1.98 -2.88
CA TYR A 304 4.03 -0.65 -2.33
C TYR A 304 3.56 -0.68 -0.87
N LEU A 305 2.79 -1.68 -0.45
CA LEU A 305 2.29 -1.80 0.93
C LEU A 305 3.40 -1.73 2.00
N GLY A 306 4.60 -2.11 1.65
CA GLY A 306 5.76 -1.98 2.53
C GLY A 306 6.78 -0.96 2.03
N THR A 307 7.04 -0.93 0.72
CA THR A 307 8.11 -0.11 0.15
C THR A 307 7.79 1.38 0.10
N VAL A 308 6.56 1.80 0.36
CA VAL A 308 6.19 3.21 0.57
C VAL A 308 7.02 3.87 1.68
N LEU A 309 7.46 3.11 2.70
CA LEU A 309 8.33 3.61 3.79
C LEU A 309 9.63 4.25 3.27
N PHE A 310 10.12 3.82 2.11
CA PHE A 310 11.32 4.38 1.50
C PHE A 310 11.14 5.81 0.97
N GLU A 311 9.92 6.31 0.85
CA GLU A 311 9.66 7.73 0.57
C GLU A 311 10.17 8.66 1.67
N ALA A 312 10.30 8.14 2.89
CA ALA A 312 10.81 8.87 4.05
C ALA A 312 12.32 8.68 4.28
N THR A 313 13.02 8.04 3.36
CA THR A 313 14.47 7.76 3.45
C THR A 313 15.28 8.52 2.41
N SER A 314 16.60 8.52 2.53
CA SER A 314 17.51 9.13 1.57
C SER A 314 17.74 8.29 0.30
N ILE A 315 17.32 7.02 0.28
CA ILE A 315 17.54 6.10 -0.84
C ILE A 315 16.37 6.10 -1.84
N SER A 316 16.57 5.46 -3.00
CA SER A 316 15.57 5.37 -4.05
C SER A 316 14.64 4.17 -3.85
N TYR A 317 13.33 4.38 -4.04
CA TYR A 317 12.30 3.35 -4.14
C TYR A 317 11.90 3.04 -5.59
N GLY A 318 12.79 3.32 -6.55
CA GLY A 318 12.52 3.12 -7.98
C GLY A 318 11.66 4.20 -8.62
N GLY A 319 11.29 5.25 -7.90
CA GLY A 319 10.55 6.40 -8.48
C GLY A 319 11.32 6.98 -9.66
N GLY A 320 10.65 7.18 -10.82
CA GLY A 320 11.29 7.55 -12.07
C GLY A 320 11.88 6.37 -12.85
N THR A 321 11.48 5.13 -12.51
CA THR A 321 11.72 3.92 -13.31
C THR A 321 10.39 3.23 -13.67
N LEU A 322 10.45 2.20 -14.51
CA LEU A 322 9.27 1.36 -14.80
C LEU A 322 8.94 0.38 -13.65
N GLU A 323 9.82 0.27 -12.66
CA GLU A 323 9.75 -0.67 -11.54
C GLU A 323 9.64 0.08 -10.19
N THR A 324 8.86 1.19 -10.19
CA THR A 324 8.58 1.95 -8.97
C THR A 324 7.99 1.02 -7.90
N PHE A 325 8.54 1.10 -6.66
CA PHE A 325 8.21 0.25 -5.51
C PHE A 325 8.66 -1.22 -5.62
N GLU A 326 9.23 -1.63 -6.74
CA GLU A 326 9.76 -2.97 -6.94
C GLU A 326 11.30 -3.01 -6.87
N VAL A 327 11.99 -1.87 -7.07
CA VAL A 327 13.44 -1.73 -6.93
C VAL A 327 13.79 -0.70 -5.85
N ILE A 328 14.74 -1.08 -4.98
CA ILE A 328 15.23 -0.23 -3.89
C ILE A 328 16.75 -0.14 -4.02
N GLY A 329 17.30 1.08 -3.93
CA GLY A 329 18.74 1.23 -4.08
C GLY A 329 19.30 2.57 -3.65
N ALA A 330 20.62 2.63 -3.51
CA ALA A 330 21.38 3.81 -3.15
C ALA A 330 22.66 3.89 -3.99
N GLU A 331 23.22 5.09 -4.17
CA GLU A 331 24.48 5.32 -4.88
C GLU A 331 25.67 4.57 -4.24
N TRP A 332 25.64 4.44 -2.91
CA TRP A 332 26.71 3.86 -2.09
C TRP A 332 26.53 2.36 -1.80
N ALA A 333 25.42 1.74 -2.21
CA ALA A 333 25.13 0.34 -1.86
C ALA A 333 25.95 -0.66 -2.71
N ASP A 334 26.27 -1.81 -2.11
CA ASP A 334 26.77 -3.01 -2.81
C ASP A 334 25.57 -3.94 -3.06
N GLU A 335 25.07 -3.93 -4.29
CA GLU A 335 23.88 -4.69 -4.68
C GLU A 335 24.04 -6.21 -4.50
N ILE A 336 25.27 -6.72 -4.63
CA ILE A 336 25.56 -8.15 -4.47
C ILE A 336 25.51 -8.53 -2.98
N ALA A 337 26.13 -7.71 -2.12
CA ALA A 337 26.15 -7.94 -0.68
C ALA A 337 24.74 -7.83 -0.10
N VAL A 338 24.01 -6.74 -0.40
CA VAL A 338 22.64 -6.51 0.05
C VAL A 338 21.71 -7.66 -0.38
N ALA A 339 21.75 -8.07 -1.65
CA ALA A 339 20.93 -9.18 -2.13
C ALA A 339 21.29 -10.51 -1.45
N ALA A 340 22.58 -10.76 -1.22
CA ALA A 340 23.02 -12.00 -0.56
C ALA A 340 22.55 -12.06 0.92
N HIS A 341 22.65 -10.94 1.66
CA HIS A 341 22.19 -10.87 3.05
C HIS A 341 20.66 -11.04 3.12
N LEU A 342 19.89 -10.31 2.32
CA LEU A 342 18.44 -10.41 2.29
C LEU A 342 17.95 -11.82 1.92
N ASN A 343 18.56 -12.47 0.91
CA ASN A 343 18.26 -13.86 0.56
C ASN A 343 18.66 -14.85 1.66
N GLY A 344 19.62 -14.49 2.52
CA GLY A 344 20.04 -15.27 3.68
C GLY A 344 18.91 -15.44 4.72
N HIS A 345 17.98 -14.51 4.82
CA HIS A 345 16.79 -14.61 5.70
C HIS A 345 15.76 -15.62 5.20
N GLN A 346 15.80 -16.03 3.93
CA GLN A 346 14.88 -17.01 3.33
C GLN A 346 13.39 -16.61 3.50
N LEU A 347 13.08 -15.33 3.28
CA LEU A 347 11.72 -14.81 3.41
C LEU A 347 10.76 -15.54 2.46
N PRO A 348 9.55 -15.93 2.92
CA PRO A 348 8.62 -16.69 2.10
C PRO A 348 8.13 -15.88 0.88
N GLY A 349 8.04 -16.53 -0.27
CA GLY A 349 7.40 -15.97 -1.47
C GLY A 349 8.18 -14.86 -2.18
N VAL A 350 9.46 -14.60 -1.81
CA VAL A 350 10.26 -13.54 -2.40
C VAL A 350 11.73 -13.94 -2.58
N VAL A 351 12.37 -13.38 -3.60
CA VAL A 351 13.83 -13.39 -3.77
C VAL A 351 14.30 -11.98 -4.11
N PHE A 352 15.51 -11.64 -3.69
CA PHE A 352 16.13 -10.35 -3.95
C PHE A 352 17.19 -10.49 -5.02
N VAL A 353 16.98 -9.79 -6.14
CA VAL A 353 17.88 -9.84 -7.30
C VAL A 353 18.73 -8.58 -7.33
N PRO A 354 20.07 -8.69 -7.37
CA PRO A 354 20.93 -7.52 -7.51
C PRO A 354 20.57 -6.73 -8.77
N VAL A 355 20.49 -5.40 -8.66
CA VAL A 355 20.14 -4.52 -9.77
C VAL A 355 20.82 -3.17 -9.66
N SER A 356 21.22 -2.59 -10.81
CA SER A 356 21.53 -1.17 -10.94
C SER A 356 20.46 -0.49 -11.77
N PHE A 357 20.05 0.71 -11.39
CA PHE A 357 19.04 1.49 -12.10
C PHE A 357 19.29 2.99 -11.95
N THR A 358 18.74 3.79 -12.86
CA THR A 358 18.88 5.26 -12.82
C THR A 358 17.49 5.89 -12.92
N PRO A 359 16.99 6.57 -11.86
CA PRO A 359 15.78 7.36 -11.94
C PRO A 359 15.85 8.42 -13.04
N GLY A 360 14.77 8.59 -13.79
CA GLY A 360 14.67 9.57 -14.85
C GLY A 360 13.24 10.03 -15.08
N PRO A 361 13.03 11.13 -15.85
CA PRO A 361 11.69 11.55 -16.21
C PRO A 361 10.93 10.46 -16.96
N LEU A 362 9.70 10.22 -16.56
CA LEU A 362 8.78 9.32 -17.25
C LEU A 362 7.55 10.12 -17.67
N PRO A 363 7.30 10.29 -18.98
CA PRO A 363 6.12 11.00 -19.47
C PRO A 363 4.82 10.49 -18.81
N GLU A 364 3.93 11.38 -18.46
CA GLU A 364 2.63 11.08 -17.81
C GLU A 364 2.73 10.45 -16.41
N ARG A 365 3.93 10.37 -15.81
CA ARG A 365 4.13 9.81 -14.47
C ARG A 365 4.88 10.74 -13.54
N THR A 366 6.06 11.20 -13.94
CA THR A 366 6.87 12.16 -13.20
C THR A 366 7.85 12.86 -14.14
N ASP A 367 7.87 14.17 -14.11
CA ASP A 367 8.80 15.01 -14.90
C ASP A 367 10.16 15.17 -14.20
N ASN A 368 10.16 15.10 -12.87
CA ASN A 368 11.38 15.32 -12.07
C ASN A 368 11.39 14.37 -10.87
N PRO A 369 11.73 13.08 -11.07
CA PRO A 369 11.81 12.12 -9.97
C PRO A 369 12.94 12.49 -9.00
N ARG A 370 12.78 12.09 -7.74
CA ARG A 370 13.87 12.18 -6.76
C ARG A 370 15.06 11.36 -7.24
N LEU A 371 16.29 11.86 -6.99
CA LEU A 371 17.55 11.21 -7.40
C LEU A 371 17.70 11.08 -8.92
N ASN A 372 17.07 11.98 -9.70
CA ASN A 372 17.10 12.01 -11.15
C ASN A 372 18.53 12.00 -11.71
N GLY A 373 18.83 11.04 -12.58
CA GLY A 373 20.12 10.89 -13.29
C GLY A 373 21.24 10.31 -12.43
N ILE A 374 20.99 9.91 -11.18
CA ILE A 374 21.98 9.27 -10.31
C ILE A 374 21.81 7.76 -10.43
N GLU A 375 22.93 7.05 -10.71
CA GLU A 375 22.92 5.59 -10.76
C GLU A 375 22.81 5.02 -9.34
N MET A 376 21.85 4.13 -9.13
CA MET A 376 21.57 3.43 -7.88
C MET A 376 21.95 1.97 -8.01
N SER A 377 22.58 1.42 -6.98
CA SER A 377 22.84 0.00 -6.78
C SER A 377 21.94 -0.54 -5.69
N GLY A 378 21.38 -1.73 -5.86
CA GLY A 378 20.47 -2.27 -4.85
C GLY A 378 19.80 -3.57 -5.27
N VAL A 379 18.53 -3.71 -4.89
CA VAL A 379 17.80 -4.95 -5.12
C VAL A 379 16.46 -4.73 -5.82
N ARG A 380 16.09 -5.69 -6.67
CA ARG A 380 14.72 -5.90 -7.12
C ARG A 380 14.05 -6.91 -6.19
N ILE A 381 12.87 -6.57 -5.67
CA ILE A 381 11.99 -7.42 -4.88
C ILE A 381 11.20 -8.28 -5.88
N GLN A 382 11.63 -9.51 -6.10
CA GLN A 382 10.96 -10.42 -7.02
C GLN A 382 10.05 -11.36 -6.26
N VAL A 383 8.74 -11.14 -6.33
CA VAL A 383 7.74 -12.03 -5.76
C VAL A 383 7.74 -13.34 -6.55
N THR A 384 7.93 -14.46 -5.85
CA THR A 384 7.98 -15.80 -6.43
C THR A 384 6.74 -16.63 -6.09
N ASP A 385 6.07 -16.30 -5.00
CA ASP A 385 4.79 -16.88 -4.58
C ASP A 385 3.95 -15.81 -3.89
N PRO A 386 2.97 -15.21 -4.59
CA PRO A 386 2.12 -14.15 -4.02
C PRO A 386 1.32 -14.61 -2.79
N GLY A 387 0.98 -15.89 -2.69
CA GLY A 387 0.22 -16.44 -1.56
C GLY A 387 1.03 -16.55 -0.26
N LEU A 388 2.37 -16.51 -0.35
CA LEU A 388 3.29 -16.55 0.78
C LEU A 388 3.97 -15.21 1.03
N PHE A 389 3.93 -14.29 0.06
CA PHE A 389 4.61 -13.00 0.15
C PHE A 389 3.91 -12.08 1.17
N GLU A 390 4.68 -11.58 2.14
CA GLU A 390 4.22 -10.58 3.10
C GLU A 390 4.97 -9.26 2.85
N PRO A 391 4.32 -8.26 2.23
CA PRO A 391 5.02 -7.08 1.71
C PRO A 391 5.58 -6.15 2.79
N VAL A 392 4.84 -5.94 3.91
CA VAL A 392 5.25 -4.96 4.93
C VAL A 392 6.46 -5.48 5.71
N GLY A 393 6.42 -6.72 6.18
CA GLY A 393 7.56 -7.34 6.86
C GLY A 393 8.76 -7.45 5.93
N THR A 394 8.56 -7.87 4.67
CA THR A 394 9.64 -7.91 3.68
C THR A 394 10.31 -6.54 3.52
N ALA A 395 9.54 -5.46 3.45
CA ALA A 395 10.09 -4.10 3.36
C ALA A 395 10.87 -3.70 4.62
N ILE A 396 10.49 -4.17 5.81
CA ILE A 396 11.26 -3.94 7.04
C ILE A 396 12.64 -4.62 6.99
N TYR A 397 12.72 -5.85 6.45
CA TYR A 397 14.03 -6.49 6.24
C TYR A 397 14.91 -5.69 5.29
N VAL A 398 14.34 -5.21 4.18
CA VAL A 398 15.05 -4.35 3.23
C VAL A 398 15.46 -3.02 3.88
N LEU A 399 14.56 -2.41 4.66
CA LEU A 399 14.81 -1.14 5.34
C LEU A 399 15.95 -1.26 6.38
N ALA A 400 15.95 -2.31 7.19
CA ALA A 400 16.98 -2.57 8.19
C ALA A 400 18.35 -2.87 7.54
N GLU A 401 18.37 -3.65 6.46
CA GLU A 401 19.59 -3.93 5.70
C GLU A 401 20.21 -2.66 5.13
N PHE A 402 19.42 -1.82 4.47
CA PHE A 402 19.92 -0.54 3.94
C PHE A 402 20.30 0.45 5.05
N ALA A 403 19.62 0.48 6.19
CA ALA A 403 19.99 1.32 7.33
C ALA A 403 21.36 0.91 7.90
N GLN A 404 21.62 -0.38 8.02
CA GLN A 404 22.92 -0.90 8.44
C GLN A 404 24.02 -0.56 7.41
N ALA A 405 23.78 -0.85 6.14
CA ALA A 405 24.73 -0.57 5.06
C ALA A 405 25.02 0.95 4.94
N HIS A 406 24.02 1.82 5.16
CA HIS A 406 24.20 3.26 5.24
C HIS A 406 25.14 3.67 6.37
N SER A 407 24.97 3.10 7.56
CA SER A 407 25.82 3.41 8.71
C SER A 407 27.27 2.97 8.46
N GLU A 408 27.49 1.83 7.82
CA GLU A 408 28.81 1.34 7.44
C GLU A 408 29.46 2.23 6.36
N ALA A 409 28.71 2.66 5.35
CA ALA A 409 29.16 3.58 4.31
C ALA A 409 29.53 4.95 4.93
N ALA A 410 28.68 5.53 5.76
CA ALA A 410 28.93 6.79 6.44
C ALA A 410 30.23 6.75 7.24
N ALA A 411 30.47 5.69 8.00
CA ALA A 411 31.70 5.51 8.78
C ALA A 411 32.98 5.44 7.93
N LEU A 412 32.87 5.01 6.64
CA LEU A 412 34.02 4.98 5.71
C LEU A 412 34.30 6.35 5.08
N PHE A 413 33.28 7.19 4.91
CA PHE A 413 33.38 8.50 4.24
C PHE A 413 33.59 9.66 5.23
N GLU A 414 33.23 9.51 6.51
CA GLU A 414 33.46 10.51 7.53
C GLU A 414 34.87 10.40 8.08
N SER A 415 35.74 11.36 7.71
CA SER A 415 37.07 11.46 8.29
C SER A 415 37.01 12.08 9.69
N PRO A 416 37.68 11.50 10.71
CA PRO A 416 37.70 12.05 12.09
C PRO A 416 38.34 13.43 12.21
N ALA A 417 38.79 14.03 11.13
CA ALA A 417 39.65 15.24 11.14
C ALA A 417 38.91 16.53 10.73
N ASP A 418 37.69 16.45 10.23
CA ASP A 418 36.96 17.61 9.74
C ASP A 418 35.82 17.96 10.70
N ASP A 419 35.90 19.14 11.35
CA ASP A 419 34.81 19.77 12.13
C ASP A 419 33.62 20.24 11.25
N GLU A 420 33.51 19.74 10.01
CA GLU A 420 32.37 19.98 9.14
C GLU A 420 31.26 18.98 9.44
N GLU A 421 29.99 19.45 9.42
CA GLU A 421 28.78 18.62 9.49
C GLU A 421 28.89 17.45 8.52
N SER A 422 28.44 16.25 8.95
CA SER A 422 28.44 15.05 8.13
C SER A 422 27.90 15.35 6.72
N LYS A 423 28.65 14.99 5.69
CA LYS A 423 28.21 15.14 4.30
C LYS A 423 27.26 14.01 3.88
N PHE A 424 27.06 13.03 4.74
CA PHE A 424 26.18 11.90 4.51
C PHE A 424 24.80 12.26 5.06
N GLU A 425 23.79 12.35 4.17
CA GLU A 425 22.42 12.63 4.57
C GLU A 425 21.89 11.51 5.49
N PRO A 426 21.13 11.81 6.57
CA PRO A 426 20.53 10.77 7.41
C PRO A 426 19.75 9.74 6.60
N PHE A 427 19.82 8.47 6.99
CA PHE A 427 19.07 7.40 6.29
C PHE A 427 17.58 7.67 6.31
N VAL A 428 16.98 7.91 7.47
CA VAL A 428 15.63 8.48 7.59
C VAL A 428 15.78 10.00 7.58
N ASN A 429 15.50 10.62 6.45
CA ASN A 429 15.67 12.07 6.24
C ASN A 429 14.36 12.85 6.33
N ARG A 430 13.23 12.15 6.54
CA ARG A 430 11.89 12.71 6.72
C ARG A 430 11.18 11.98 7.86
N GLU A 431 11.67 12.15 9.10
CA GLU A 431 11.19 11.43 10.29
C GLU A 431 9.67 11.55 10.49
N GLN A 432 9.10 12.75 10.33
CA GLN A 432 7.67 12.97 10.45
C GLN A 432 6.89 12.16 9.38
N MET A 433 7.37 12.10 8.15
CA MET A 433 6.76 11.28 7.10
C MET A 433 6.87 9.80 7.44
N MET A 434 8.02 9.35 7.96
CA MET A 434 8.18 7.95 8.40
C MET A 434 7.16 7.59 9.48
N GLY A 435 6.96 8.47 10.48
CA GLY A 435 5.94 8.30 11.52
C GLY A 435 4.53 8.17 10.95
N LEU A 436 4.15 9.04 10.01
CA LEU A 436 2.84 9.00 9.35
C LEU A 436 2.64 7.71 8.54
N LEU A 437 3.65 7.30 7.75
CA LEU A 437 3.58 6.08 6.92
C LEU A 437 3.59 4.82 7.78
N ALA A 438 4.47 4.73 8.77
CA ALA A 438 4.51 3.62 9.70
C ALA A 438 3.28 3.59 10.63
N GLY A 439 2.68 4.77 10.92
CA GLY A 439 1.58 4.93 11.86
C GLY A 439 2.02 5.02 13.32
N THR A 440 3.33 5.19 13.56
CA THR A 440 3.96 5.26 14.89
C THR A 440 5.37 5.84 14.78
N ASP A 441 5.86 6.47 15.84
CA ASP A 441 7.28 6.87 15.96
C ASP A 441 8.18 5.70 16.36
N ALA A 442 7.62 4.56 16.75
CA ALA A 442 8.37 3.40 17.22
C ALA A 442 9.32 2.81 16.15
N LEU A 443 8.97 2.93 14.85
CA LEU A 443 9.83 2.42 13.78
C LEU A 443 11.15 3.19 13.70
N VAL A 444 11.10 4.55 13.73
CA VAL A 444 12.32 5.37 13.72
C VAL A 444 13.18 5.06 14.94
N ALA A 445 12.56 5.02 16.12
CA ALA A 445 13.28 4.70 17.37
C ALA A 445 13.93 3.31 17.34
N ALA A 446 13.30 2.32 16.72
CA ALA A 446 13.86 0.98 16.56
C ALA A 446 15.05 0.95 15.60
N LEU A 447 14.94 1.65 14.45
CA LEU A 447 16.04 1.78 13.49
C LEU A 447 17.25 2.48 14.09
N ASP A 448 17.05 3.58 14.83
CA ASP A 448 18.11 4.32 15.51
C ASP A 448 18.78 3.50 16.62
N ALA A 449 18.03 2.61 17.26
CA ALA A 449 18.55 1.68 18.25
C ALA A 449 19.29 0.48 17.63
N GLY A 450 19.28 0.32 16.31
CA GLY A 450 19.86 -0.82 15.61
C GLY A 450 19.11 -2.12 15.84
N ALA A 451 17.78 -2.05 16.05
CA ALA A 451 16.94 -3.24 16.18
C ALA A 451 16.96 -4.08 14.91
N SER A 452 16.94 -5.40 15.04
CA SER A 452 16.84 -6.31 13.89
C SER A 452 15.46 -6.25 13.24
N ALA A 453 15.38 -6.63 11.96
CA ALA A 453 14.11 -6.69 11.26
C ALA A 453 13.11 -7.62 11.96
N GLU A 454 13.57 -8.74 12.52
CA GLU A 454 12.75 -9.69 13.28
C GLU A 454 12.15 -9.04 14.54
N GLU A 455 12.94 -8.23 15.28
CA GLU A 455 12.48 -7.50 16.46
C GLU A 455 11.43 -6.46 16.09
N ILE A 456 11.64 -5.72 14.99
CA ILE A 456 10.68 -4.73 14.49
C ILE A 456 9.38 -5.43 14.07
N VAL A 457 9.45 -6.47 13.25
CA VAL A 457 8.27 -7.24 12.81
C VAL A 457 7.51 -7.85 14.00
N ALA A 458 8.22 -8.37 14.98
CA ALA A 458 7.59 -8.94 16.18
C ALA A 458 6.88 -7.87 17.05
N SER A 459 7.30 -6.61 16.98
CA SER A 459 6.81 -5.55 17.86
C SER A 459 5.34 -5.17 17.60
N TRP A 460 4.80 -5.38 16.41
CA TRP A 460 3.41 -5.07 16.08
C TRP A 460 2.42 -6.22 16.29
N ALA A 461 2.90 -7.40 16.73
CA ALA A 461 2.09 -8.63 16.82
C ALA A 461 0.80 -8.47 17.64
N THR A 462 0.88 -7.81 18.81
CA THR A 462 -0.29 -7.61 19.70
C THR A 462 -1.36 -6.74 19.03
N GLY A 463 -0.96 -5.63 18.39
CA GLY A 463 -1.91 -4.76 17.68
C GLY A 463 -2.57 -5.47 16.51
N LEU A 464 -1.83 -6.35 15.81
CA LEU A 464 -2.38 -7.14 14.71
C LEU A 464 -3.36 -8.21 15.19
N GLU A 465 -3.13 -8.83 16.35
CA GLU A 465 -4.06 -9.82 16.93
C GLU A 465 -5.41 -9.16 17.23
N ASP A 466 -5.40 -8.02 17.92
CA ASP A 466 -6.60 -7.26 18.24
C ASP A 466 -7.35 -6.80 16.98
N PHE A 467 -6.64 -6.22 16.02
CA PHE A 467 -7.21 -5.81 14.74
C PHE A 467 -7.73 -7.02 13.94
N GLY A 468 -7.01 -8.14 13.95
CA GLY A 468 -7.42 -9.38 13.30
C GLY A 468 -8.77 -9.89 13.78
N GLN A 469 -9.03 -9.84 15.10
CA GLN A 469 -10.34 -10.18 15.66
C GLN A 469 -11.42 -9.17 15.30
N LEU A 470 -11.10 -7.89 15.32
CA LEU A 470 -12.03 -6.81 14.99
C LEU A 470 -12.49 -6.92 13.53
N ARG A 471 -11.57 -7.06 12.56
CA ARG A 471 -11.91 -7.06 11.13
C ARG A 471 -12.87 -8.20 10.75
N LEU A 472 -12.78 -9.36 11.45
CA LEU A 472 -13.68 -10.50 11.19
C LEU A 472 -15.17 -10.17 11.31
N LEU A 473 -15.51 -9.08 12.01
CA LEU A 473 -16.90 -8.63 12.16
C LEU A 473 -17.45 -7.98 10.88
N TYR A 474 -16.58 -7.59 9.95
CA TYR A 474 -16.90 -6.77 8.78
C TYR A 474 -16.53 -7.43 7.45
N LEU A 475 -15.91 -8.62 7.47
CA LEU A 475 -15.57 -9.32 6.26
C LEU A 475 -16.83 -9.81 5.54
N LEU A 476 -16.88 -9.61 4.22
CA LEU A 476 -17.99 -9.97 3.33
C LEU A 476 -17.68 -11.24 2.52
N TYR A 477 -16.37 -11.54 2.35
CA TYR A 477 -15.90 -12.60 1.45
C TYR A 477 -15.06 -13.64 2.17
#